data_04bdffb1631463971d853039532ade4c
#
_entry.id   04bdffb1631463971d853039532ade4c
#
_cell.length_a   1.000
_cell.length_b   1.000
_cell.length_c   1.000
_cell.angle_alpha   90.00
_cell.angle_beta   90.00
_cell.angle_gamma   90.00
#
_symmetry.space_group_name_H-M   'P 1'
#
loop_
_entity.id
_entity.type
_entity.pdbx_description
1 polymer ?
#
loop_
_entity_poly.entity_id
_entity_poly.type
_entity_poly.pdbx_seq_one_letter_code
_entity_poly.pdbx_strand_id
1 'polypeptide(L)'
;MYKILQNTSFFGGINLSERFSKKWESKREEQPFTNRMKEAVRPPGPLKPRLDFAVRRIELQTQKLDQATERFSQRDKTIFARIVDSYAKHDSARANVFANELAEVRKMERMIINARLALEQIVLRLRTVSELGDVVSTLAPAVGVLRSVRAGLVSVFPEAENELGEIGNLLSGIMIEAGQSSGMTLNFDSVNEDAQKILTEAATVAEQRIKEKFPELPPGIPGIPTTSIGEKAPTETS
;
A
#
# COMPACT_ATOMS: atom_id res chain seq x y z
N MET A 1 15.96 48.31 79.85
CA MET A 1 14.60 48.64 79.42
C MET A 1 14.46 48.30 77.96
N TYR A 2 13.44 47.59 77.58
CA TYR A 2 13.05 47.03 76.25
C TYR A 2 13.56 45.63 75.95
N LYS A 3 12.69 44.67 76.29
CA LYS A 3 12.56 43.30 75.75
C LYS A 3 11.97 43.44 74.35
N ILE A 4 12.58 42.91 73.32
CA ILE A 4 11.95 42.63 72.05
C ILE A 4 11.90 41.13 71.86
N LEU A 5 10.66 40.66 71.72
CA LEU A 5 10.29 39.29 71.49
C LEU A 5 10.79 38.81 70.10
N GLN A 6 11.55 37.73 70.07
CA GLN A 6 11.85 36.97 68.85
C GLN A 6 10.70 35.99 68.57
N ASN A 7 9.99 36.25 67.52
CA ASN A 7 9.01 35.35 67.01
C ASN A 7 9.67 34.58 65.85
N THR A 8 10.17 33.36 66.15
CA THR A 8 10.74 32.48 65.13
C THR A 8 9.64 31.68 64.49
N SER A 9 9.22 32.11 63.33
CA SER A 9 8.35 31.37 62.43
C SER A 9 9.11 30.18 61.89
N PHE A 10 8.66 28.97 62.22
CA PHE A 10 9.17 27.70 61.78
C PHE A 10 8.67 27.44 60.34
N PHE A 11 9.42 27.86 59.33
CA PHE A 11 9.21 27.45 57.95
C PHE A 11 10.07 26.21 57.66
N GLY A 12 9.41 25.04 57.61
CA GLY A 12 10.02 23.81 57.15
C GLY A 12 10.51 23.92 55.71
N GLY A 13 11.79 24.21 55.53
CA GLY A 13 12.46 24.23 54.24
C GLY A 13 12.51 22.81 53.62
N ILE A 14 11.54 22.50 52.81
CA ILE A 14 11.59 21.28 51.96
C ILE A 14 12.70 21.52 50.95
N ASN A 15 13.81 20.85 51.09
CA ASN A 15 14.97 20.96 50.23
C ASN A 15 14.65 20.39 48.84
N LEU A 16 14.21 21.27 47.93
CA LEU A 16 13.83 20.95 46.56
C LEU A 16 14.97 20.23 45.80
N SER A 17 16.22 20.45 46.19
CA SER A 17 17.38 19.83 45.55
C SER A 17 17.47 18.32 45.84
N GLU A 18 17.11 17.87 47.06
CA GLU A 18 17.10 16.44 47.41
C GLU A 18 15.96 15.66 46.77
N ARG A 19 14.82 16.29 46.50
CA ARG A 19 13.73 15.67 45.75
C ARG A 19 14.05 15.51 44.27
N PHE A 20 14.83 16.46 43.74
CA PHE A 20 15.24 16.40 42.32
C PHE A 20 16.31 15.35 42.10
N SER A 21 17.30 15.22 42.99
CA SER A 21 18.35 14.19 42.88
C SER A 21 17.78 12.77 43.04
N LYS A 22 16.90 12.52 44.01
CA LYS A 22 16.24 11.22 44.17
C LYS A 22 15.33 10.85 43.00
N LYS A 23 14.67 11.81 42.34
CA LYS A 23 13.85 11.55 41.17
C LYS A 23 14.68 11.31 39.91
N TRP A 24 15.91 11.83 39.86
CA TRP A 24 16.87 11.61 38.78
C TRP A 24 17.58 10.27 38.93
N GLU A 25 17.93 9.87 40.15
CA GLU A 25 18.57 8.57 40.42
C GLU A 25 17.60 7.37 40.28
N SER A 26 16.33 7.53 40.61
CA SER A 26 15.32 6.45 40.47
C SER A 26 14.89 6.16 39.02
N LYS A 27 15.35 6.92 38.02
CA LYS A 27 14.97 6.76 36.61
C LYS A 27 16.08 6.22 35.73
N ARG A 28 17.24 5.88 36.32
CA ARG A 28 18.31 5.15 35.66
C ARG A 28 18.32 3.69 36.11
N GLU A 29 17.23 2.97 35.87
CA GLU A 29 17.37 1.57 35.55
C GLU A 29 18.03 1.51 34.18
N GLU A 30 19.36 1.59 34.17
CA GLU A 30 20.16 1.22 33.03
C GLU A 30 19.84 -0.26 32.78
N GLN A 31 18.90 -0.48 31.84
CA GLN A 31 18.77 -1.80 31.24
C GLN A 31 20.16 -2.15 30.73
N PRO A 32 20.79 -3.21 31.26
CA PRO A 32 22.18 -3.49 30.94
C PRO A 32 22.28 -3.58 29.41
N PHE A 33 23.28 -2.90 28.85
CA PHE A 33 23.57 -2.91 27.39
C PHE A 33 23.59 -4.32 26.80
N THR A 34 23.86 -5.32 27.64
CA THR A 34 23.77 -6.76 27.33
C THR A 34 22.37 -7.21 26.89
N ASN A 35 21.27 -6.61 27.36
CA ASN A 35 19.93 -6.98 26.94
C ASN A 35 19.59 -6.36 25.57
N ARG A 36 20.06 -5.14 25.27
CA ARG A 36 19.96 -4.54 23.92
C ARG A 36 20.80 -5.30 22.91
N MET A 37 22.00 -5.75 23.28
CA MET A 37 22.82 -6.61 22.42
C MET A 37 22.20 -8.01 22.23
N LYS A 38 21.59 -8.59 23.26
CA LYS A 38 20.88 -9.88 23.15
C LYS A 38 19.61 -9.80 22.30
N GLU A 39 18.90 -8.67 22.27
CA GLU A 39 17.78 -8.44 21.34
C GLU A 39 18.25 -8.20 19.90
N ALA A 40 19.40 -7.54 19.72
CA ALA A 40 20.02 -7.35 18.40
C ALA A 40 20.65 -8.65 17.83
N VAL A 41 20.95 -9.63 18.68
CA VAL A 41 21.56 -10.93 18.32
C VAL A 41 20.57 -12.09 18.49
N ARG A 42 19.27 -11.82 18.71
CA ARG A 42 18.28 -12.89 18.56
C ARG A 42 18.35 -13.40 17.14
N PRO A 43 18.66 -14.70 16.93
CA PRO A 43 18.56 -15.25 15.58
C PRO A 43 17.15 -14.98 15.08
N PRO A 44 17.01 -14.41 13.90
CA PRO A 44 15.70 -14.15 13.33
C PRO A 44 14.91 -15.46 13.36
N GLY A 45 13.65 -15.36 13.78
CA GLY A 45 12.78 -16.53 13.92
C GLY A 45 12.64 -17.27 12.58
N PRO A 46 12.13 -18.51 12.58
CA PRO A 46 12.04 -19.31 11.37
C PRO A 46 11.37 -18.53 10.23
N LEU A 47 11.92 -18.60 9.02
CA LEU A 47 11.51 -17.80 7.85
C LEU A 47 10.04 -18.02 7.49
N LYS A 48 9.56 -19.27 7.58
CA LYS A 48 8.20 -19.64 7.19
C LYS A 48 7.11 -18.88 7.95
N PRO A 49 7.08 -18.79 9.28
CA PRO A 49 6.07 -17.99 10.00
C PRO A 49 6.10 -16.50 9.65
N ARG A 50 7.26 -15.95 9.33
CA ARG A 50 7.40 -14.55 8.92
C ARG A 50 6.84 -14.33 7.51
N LEU A 51 7.07 -15.28 6.61
CA LEU A 51 6.51 -15.29 5.28
C LEU A 51 4.98 -15.43 5.33
N ASP A 52 4.46 -16.37 6.12
CA ASP A 52 3.03 -16.56 6.33
C ASP A 52 2.35 -15.31 6.93
N PHE A 53 3.07 -14.59 7.78
CA PHE A 53 2.60 -13.32 8.33
C PHE A 53 2.53 -12.23 7.24
N ALA A 54 3.56 -12.12 6.38
CA ALA A 54 3.56 -11.20 5.26
C ALA A 54 2.42 -11.49 4.28
N VAL A 55 2.21 -12.76 3.93
CA VAL A 55 1.11 -13.20 3.06
C VAL A 55 -0.24 -12.77 3.63
N ARG A 56 -0.51 -13.04 4.91
CA ARG A 56 -1.76 -12.60 5.56
C ARG A 56 -1.96 -11.09 5.54
N ARG A 57 -0.89 -10.31 5.71
CA ARG A 57 -0.97 -8.84 5.61
C ARG A 57 -1.30 -8.38 4.19
N ILE A 58 -0.72 -9.02 3.17
CA ILE A 58 -1.05 -8.72 1.77
C ILE A 58 -2.52 -9.06 1.48
N GLU A 59 -3.00 -10.21 1.91
CA GLU A 59 -4.41 -10.62 1.76
C GLU A 59 -5.37 -9.63 2.41
N LEU A 60 -5.03 -9.11 3.59
CA LEU A 60 -5.82 -8.08 4.24
C LEU A 60 -5.87 -6.79 3.41
N GLN A 61 -4.76 -6.39 2.79
CA GLN A 61 -4.76 -5.23 1.88
C GLN A 61 -5.59 -5.50 0.61
N THR A 62 -5.51 -6.71 0.07
CA THR A 62 -6.36 -7.11 -1.07
C THR A 62 -7.85 -6.98 -0.74
N GLN A 63 -8.29 -7.40 0.46
CA GLN A 63 -9.67 -7.22 0.92
C GLN A 63 -10.07 -5.74 1.07
N LYS A 64 -9.17 -4.88 1.56
CA LYS A 64 -9.42 -3.43 1.63
C LYS A 64 -9.57 -2.80 0.24
N LEU A 65 -8.77 -3.25 -0.72
CA LEU A 65 -8.87 -2.80 -2.12
C LEU A 65 -10.16 -3.30 -2.78
N ASP A 66 -10.67 -4.49 -2.44
CA ASP A 66 -11.98 -4.97 -2.88
C ASP A 66 -13.10 -4.06 -2.38
N GLN A 67 -13.06 -3.68 -1.10
CA GLN A 67 -14.04 -2.74 -0.54
C GLN A 67 -13.96 -1.36 -1.20
N ALA A 68 -12.75 -0.89 -1.50
CA ALA A 68 -12.56 0.36 -2.24
C ALA A 68 -13.13 0.26 -3.66
N THR A 69 -12.86 -0.85 -4.37
CA THR A 69 -13.42 -1.11 -5.72
C THR A 69 -14.95 -1.05 -5.70
N GLU A 70 -15.60 -1.64 -4.70
CA GLU A 70 -17.06 -1.59 -4.60
C GLU A 70 -17.59 -0.17 -4.37
N ARG A 71 -16.91 0.64 -3.52
CA ARG A 71 -17.28 2.05 -3.33
C ARG A 71 -17.17 2.86 -4.63
N PHE A 72 -16.10 2.66 -5.40
CA PHE A 72 -15.92 3.33 -6.69
C PHE A 72 -16.95 2.88 -7.72
N SER A 73 -17.29 1.59 -7.74
CA SER A 73 -18.34 1.05 -8.60
C SER A 73 -19.73 1.64 -8.32
N GLN A 74 -20.06 1.82 -7.05
CA GLN A 74 -21.33 2.49 -6.67
C GLN A 74 -21.32 3.96 -7.07
N ARG A 75 -20.18 4.64 -6.94
CA ARG A 75 -20.03 6.03 -7.39
C ARG A 75 -20.15 6.14 -8.90
N ASP A 76 -19.55 5.22 -9.67
CA ASP A 76 -19.71 5.14 -11.15
C ASP A 76 -21.18 5.08 -11.52
N LYS A 77 -21.95 4.13 -10.98
CA LYS A 77 -23.39 3.98 -11.24
C LYS A 77 -24.18 5.26 -10.94
N THR A 78 -23.83 5.93 -9.83
CA THR A 78 -24.51 7.16 -9.42
C THR A 78 -24.23 8.31 -10.39
N ILE A 79 -22.99 8.48 -10.81
CA ILE A 79 -22.59 9.54 -11.77
C ILE A 79 -23.17 9.22 -13.14
N PHE A 80 -23.15 7.96 -13.59
CA PHE A 80 -23.73 7.53 -14.83
C PHE A 80 -25.24 7.85 -14.88
N ALA A 81 -25.99 7.57 -13.83
CA ALA A 81 -27.40 7.93 -13.73
C ALA A 81 -27.63 9.45 -13.86
N ARG A 82 -26.75 10.27 -13.27
CA ARG A 82 -26.81 11.74 -13.40
C ARG A 82 -26.53 12.21 -14.84
N ILE A 83 -25.64 11.55 -15.56
CA ILE A 83 -25.38 11.83 -16.99
C ILE A 83 -26.65 11.59 -17.78
N VAL A 84 -27.28 10.42 -17.61
CA VAL A 84 -28.52 10.05 -18.30
C VAL A 84 -29.64 11.05 -18.00
N ASP A 85 -29.84 11.42 -16.74
CA ASP A 85 -30.85 12.41 -16.32
C ASP A 85 -30.59 13.80 -16.95
N SER A 86 -29.32 14.25 -16.99
CA SER A 86 -28.94 15.52 -17.62
C SER A 86 -29.23 15.51 -19.12
N TYR A 87 -28.93 14.39 -19.79
CA TYR A 87 -29.27 14.22 -21.21
C TYR A 87 -30.79 14.27 -21.48
N ALA A 88 -31.57 13.57 -20.66
CA ALA A 88 -33.02 13.57 -20.74
C ALA A 88 -33.62 14.98 -20.58
N LYS A 89 -32.93 15.86 -19.85
CA LYS A 89 -33.31 17.28 -19.64
C LYS A 89 -32.69 18.21 -20.67
N HIS A 90 -32.02 17.70 -21.68
CA HIS A 90 -31.29 18.47 -22.72
C HIS A 90 -30.20 19.41 -22.16
N ASP A 91 -29.69 19.13 -20.93
CA ASP A 91 -28.60 19.86 -20.29
C ASP A 91 -27.25 19.21 -20.63
N SER A 92 -26.79 19.45 -21.85
CA SER A 92 -25.54 18.90 -22.36
C SER A 92 -24.31 19.43 -21.60
N ALA A 93 -24.35 20.66 -21.11
CA ALA A 93 -23.23 21.22 -20.33
C ALA A 93 -23.04 20.47 -19.02
N ARG A 94 -24.10 20.18 -18.29
CA ARG A 94 -24.08 19.42 -17.05
C ARG A 94 -23.71 17.95 -17.28
N ALA A 95 -24.23 17.35 -18.35
CA ALA A 95 -23.86 15.98 -18.75
C ALA A 95 -22.35 15.84 -18.98
N ASN A 96 -21.73 16.81 -19.67
CA ASN A 96 -20.28 16.82 -19.89
C ASN A 96 -19.46 16.94 -18.61
N VAL A 97 -19.91 17.74 -17.62
CA VAL A 97 -19.24 17.83 -16.32
C VAL A 97 -19.26 16.48 -15.62
N PHE A 98 -20.41 15.80 -15.58
CA PHE A 98 -20.51 14.48 -14.98
C PHE A 98 -19.75 13.41 -15.77
N ALA A 99 -19.66 13.51 -17.09
CA ALA A 99 -18.87 12.59 -17.90
C ALA A 99 -17.37 12.69 -17.58
N ASN A 100 -16.85 13.91 -17.40
CA ASN A 100 -15.46 14.11 -16.97
C ASN A 100 -15.22 13.55 -15.55
N GLU A 101 -16.16 13.77 -14.61
CA GLU A 101 -16.07 13.17 -13.27
C GLU A 101 -16.08 11.65 -13.35
N LEU A 102 -16.93 11.05 -14.18
CA LEU A 102 -17.01 9.62 -14.39
C LEU A 102 -15.69 9.05 -14.93
N ALA A 103 -15.06 9.73 -15.89
CA ALA A 103 -13.78 9.31 -16.45
C ALA A 103 -12.69 9.24 -15.37
N GLU A 104 -12.63 10.22 -14.47
CA GLU A 104 -11.67 10.21 -13.36
C GLU A 104 -11.98 9.09 -12.34
N VAL A 105 -13.25 8.86 -11.99
CA VAL A 105 -13.67 7.76 -11.12
C VAL A 105 -13.28 6.41 -11.72
N ARG A 106 -13.52 6.18 -13.00
CA ARG A 106 -13.13 4.95 -13.71
C ARG A 106 -11.63 4.76 -13.77
N LYS A 107 -10.86 5.83 -13.91
CA LYS A 107 -9.40 5.79 -13.85
C LYS A 107 -8.90 5.34 -12.48
N MET A 108 -9.45 5.91 -11.39
CA MET A 108 -9.10 5.52 -10.02
C MET A 108 -9.48 4.06 -9.73
N GLU A 109 -10.67 3.62 -10.14
CA GLU A 109 -11.10 2.23 -9.98
C GLU A 109 -10.17 1.26 -10.71
N ARG A 110 -9.74 1.60 -11.92
CA ARG A 110 -8.77 0.84 -12.71
C ARG A 110 -7.45 0.65 -11.97
N MET A 111 -6.94 1.72 -11.35
CA MET A 111 -5.72 1.67 -10.55
C MET A 111 -5.86 0.73 -9.34
N ILE A 112 -6.99 0.77 -8.65
CA ILE A 112 -7.27 -0.10 -7.51
C ILE A 112 -7.38 -1.57 -7.92
N ILE A 113 -8.09 -1.87 -9.02
CA ILE A 113 -8.24 -3.25 -9.54
C ILE A 113 -6.88 -3.79 -9.96
N ASN A 114 -6.05 -3.02 -10.67
CA ASN A 114 -4.70 -3.43 -11.05
C ASN A 114 -3.85 -3.76 -9.84
N ALA A 115 -3.85 -2.89 -8.83
CA ALA A 115 -3.12 -3.09 -7.59
C ALA A 115 -3.56 -4.37 -6.87
N ARG A 116 -4.88 -4.59 -6.76
CA ARG A 116 -5.46 -5.79 -6.15
C ARG A 116 -5.00 -7.07 -6.85
N LEU A 117 -5.11 -7.12 -8.17
CA LEU A 117 -4.70 -8.29 -8.96
C LEU A 117 -3.20 -8.57 -8.86
N ALA A 118 -2.37 -7.53 -8.86
CA ALA A 118 -0.94 -7.68 -8.66
C ALA A 118 -0.60 -8.26 -7.27
N LEU A 119 -1.30 -7.81 -6.22
CA LEU A 119 -1.14 -8.35 -4.87
C LEU A 119 -1.61 -9.81 -4.77
N GLU A 120 -2.72 -10.18 -5.44
CA GLU A 120 -3.18 -11.57 -5.51
C GLU A 120 -2.13 -12.50 -6.14
N GLN A 121 -1.50 -12.06 -7.23
CA GLN A 121 -0.43 -12.82 -7.87
C GLN A 121 0.79 -12.99 -6.96
N ILE A 122 1.16 -11.95 -6.20
CA ILE A 122 2.23 -12.07 -5.20
C ILE A 122 1.86 -13.13 -4.17
N VAL A 123 0.65 -13.09 -3.60
CA VAL A 123 0.19 -14.06 -2.61
C VAL A 123 0.29 -15.49 -3.13
N LEU A 124 -0.17 -15.74 -4.37
CA LEU A 124 -0.08 -17.05 -5.00
C LEU A 124 1.37 -17.55 -5.11
N ARG A 125 2.28 -16.67 -5.56
CA ARG A 125 3.72 -16.99 -5.68
C ARG A 125 4.37 -17.24 -4.32
N LEU A 126 4.07 -16.43 -3.30
CA LEU A 126 4.64 -16.58 -1.96
C LEU A 126 4.18 -17.88 -1.27
N ARG A 127 2.95 -18.34 -1.54
CA ARG A 127 2.45 -19.60 -1.00
C ARG A 127 3.12 -20.83 -1.59
N THR A 128 3.70 -20.73 -2.79
CA THR A 128 4.42 -21.83 -3.44
C THR A 128 5.88 -21.96 -2.99
N VAL A 129 6.37 -21.03 -2.20
CA VAL A 129 7.75 -21.08 -1.66
C VAL A 129 7.88 -22.22 -0.66
N SER A 130 8.62 -23.26 -1.02
CA SER A 130 8.84 -24.43 -0.18
C SER A 130 10.28 -24.56 0.34
N GLU A 131 11.27 -24.07 -0.40
CA GLU A 131 12.69 -24.23 -0.14
C GLU A 131 13.41 -22.87 0.00
N LEU A 132 14.54 -22.84 0.70
CA LEU A 132 15.29 -21.63 1.00
C LEU A 132 15.84 -20.94 -0.26
N GLY A 133 16.20 -21.73 -1.29
CA GLY A 133 16.66 -21.21 -2.58
C GLY A 133 15.56 -20.49 -3.35
N ASP A 134 14.34 -20.99 -3.30
CA ASP A 134 13.17 -20.41 -3.97
C ASP A 134 12.69 -19.13 -3.28
N VAL A 135 12.98 -18.97 -1.98
CA VAL A 135 12.60 -17.77 -1.21
C VAL A 135 13.15 -16.51 -1.84
N VAL A 136 14.43 -16.48 -2.15
CA VAL A 136 15.09 -15.27 -2.68
C VAL A 136 14.58 -14.93 -4.08
N SER A 137 14.50 -15.90 -4.96
CA SER A 137 14.05 -15.71 -6.36
C SER A 137 12.58 -15.28 -6.44
N THR A 138 11.74 -15.74 -5.50
CA THR A 138 10.32 -15.38 -5.46
C THR A 138 10.07 -14.06 -4.75
N LEU A 139 10.82 -13.74 -3.67
CA LEU A 139 10.63 -12.50 -2.91
C LEU A 139 11.11 -11.26 -3.66
N ALA A 140 12.15 -11.37 -4.45
CA ALA A 140 12.73 -10.23 -5.13
C ALA A 140 11.72 -9.55 -6.10
N PRO A 141 11.03 -10.26 -7.02
CA PRO A 141 9.98 -9.66 -7.83
C PRO A 141 8.78 -9.21 -7.00
N ALA A 142 8.40 -9.92 -5.92
CA ALA A 142 7.31 -9.52 -5.05
C ALA A 142 7.54 -8.16 -4.37
N VAL A 143 8.76 -7.90 -3.90
CA VAL A 143 9.16 -6.58 -3.35
C VAL A 143 9.10 -5.50 -4.44
N GLY A 144 9.52 -5.81 -5.67
CA GLY A 144 9.42 -4.90 -6.81
C GLY A 144 7.97 -4.50 -7.12
N VAL A 145 7.08 -5.49 -7.19
CA VAL A 145 5.63 -5.26 -7.42
C VAL A 145 5.02 -4.45 -6.29
N LEU A 146 5.30 -4.78 -5.02
CA LEU A 146 4.79 -4.02 -3.86
C LEU A 146 5.19 -2.55 -3.93
N ARG A 147 6.43 -2.26 -4.34
CA ARG A 147 6.91 -0.88 -4.51
C ARG A 147 6.13 -0.14 -5.60
N SER A 148 5.89 -0.80 -6.73
CA SER A 148 5.14 -0.23 -7.85
C SER A 148 3.67 -0.02 -7.50
N VAL A 149 3.03 -1.00 -6.84
CA VAL A 149 1.64 -0.91 -6.36
C VAL A 149 1.50 0.22 -5.33
N ARG A 150 2.43 0.31 -4.38
CA ARG A 150 2.46 1.40 -3.41
C ARG A 150 2.51 2.77 -4.09
N ALA A 151 3.44 2.95 -5.04
CA ALA A 151 3.59 4.22 -5.78
C ALA A 151 2.32 4.57 -6.58
N GLY A 152 1.65 3.58 -7.17
CA GLY A 152 0.41 3.77 -7.92
C GLY A 152 -0.79 4.13 -7.04
N LEU A 153 -0.83 3.67 -5.79
CA LEU A 153 -1.97 3.87 -4.89
C LEU A 153 -1.92 5.16 -4.05
N VAL A 154 -0.78 5.81 -3.93
CA VAL A 154 -0.57 7.01 -3.06
C VAL A 154 -1.66 8.07 -3.26
N SER A 155 -2.05 8.35 -4.52
CA SER A 155 -3.02 9.39 -4.85
C SER A 155 -4.48 8.95 -4.73
N VAL A 156 -4.76 7.65 -4.76
CA VAL A 156 -6.11 7.08 -4.83
C VAL A 156 -6.53 6.44 -3.52
N PHE A 157 -5.59 5.78 -2.85
CA PHE A 157 -5.81 5.03 -1.62
C PHE A 157 -4.62 5.17 -0.66
N PRO A 158 -4.41 6.35 -0.06
CA PRO A 158 -3.25 6.65 0.77
C PRO A 158 -3.15 5.76 2.02
N GLU A 159 -4.26 5.21 2.51
CA GLU A 159 -4.28 4.30 3.67
C GLU A 159 -3.45 3.01 3.44
N ALA A 160 -3.33 2.57 2.18
CA ALA A 160 -2.53 1.39 1.85
C ALA A 160 -1.02 1.68 1.80
N GLU A 161 -0.60 2.93 1.70
CA GLU A 161 0.81 3.28 1.47
C GLU A 161 1.73 2.78 2.59
N ASN A 162 1.40 3.10 3.83
CA ASN A 162 2.20 2.72 4.99
C ASN A 162 2.26 1.19 5.16
N GLU A 163 1.11 0.54 5.05
CA GLU A 163 1.00 -0.91 5.18
C GLU A 163 1.80 -1.66 4.11
N LEU A 164 1.68 -1.26 2.84
CA LEU A 164 2.45 -1.85 1.75
C LEU A 164 3.95 -1.59 1.91
N GLY A 165 4.32 -0.42 2.44
CA GLY A 165 5.69 -0.10 2.80
C GLY A 165 6.25 -1.04 3.88
N GLU A 166 5.51 -1.27 4.96
CA GLU A 166 5.91 -2.19 6.04
C GLU A 166 6.00 -3.64 5.55
N ILE A 167 5.05 -4.09 4.73
CA ILE A 167 5.09 -5.42 4.11
C ILE A 167 6.32 -5.55 3.22
N GLY A 168 6.63 -4.54 2.40
CA GLY A 168 7.82 -4.51 1.56
C GLY A 168 9.11 -4.61 2.37
N ASN A 169 9.21 -3.89 3.50
CA ASN A 169 10.34 -3.97 4.41
C ASN A 169 10.48 -5.35 5.06
N LEU A 170 9.35 -5.95 5.45
CA LEU A 170 9.33 -7.30 6.03
C LEU A 170 9.84 -8.34 5.02
N LEU A 171 9.34 -8.32 3.79
CA LEU A 171 9.77 -9.24 2.72
C LEU A 171 11.23 -9.01 2.33
N SER A 172 11.68 -7.74 2.27
CA SER A 172 13.08 -7.42 2.03
C SER A 172 13.99 -7.96 3.13
N GLY A 173 13.58 -7.86 4.39
CA GLY A 173 14.33 -8.45 5.52
C GLY A 173 14.44 -9.97 5.42
N ILE A 174 13.35 -10.66 5.07
CA ILE A 174 13.35 -12.12 4.85
C ILE A 174 14.28 -12.50 3.68
N MET A 175 14.22 -11.73 2.58
CA MET A 175 15.04 -11.97 1.40
C MET A 175 16.54 -11.83 1.69
N ILE A 176 16.95 -10.78 2.41
CA ILE A 176 18.36 -10.56 2.77
C ILE A 176 18.87 -11.71 3.64
N GLU A 177 18.09 -12.14 4.62
CA GLU A 177 18.46 -13.24 5.52
C GLU A 177 18.56 -14.57 4.76
N ALA A 178 17.59 -14.89 3.91
CA ALA A 178 17.63 -16.08 3.08
C ALA A 178 18.81 -16.04 2.09
N GLY A 179 19.11 -14.89 1.49
CA GLY A 179 20.24 -14.69 0.59
C GLY A 179 21.58 -14.88 1.26
N GLN A 180 21.74 -14.38 2.50
CA GLN A 180 22.95 -14.61 3.30
C GLN A 180 23.16 -16.09 3.63
N SER A 181 22.08 -16.82 3.89
CA SER A 181 22.14 -18.25 4.22
C SER A 181 22.40 -19.13 3.01
N SER A 182 21.98 -18.73 1.81
CA SER A 182 22.11 -19.50 0.57
C SER A 182 23.33 -19.12 -0.28
N GLY A 183 24.01 -18.01 0.01
CA GLY A 183 25.13 -17.51 -0.77
C GLY A 183 24.76 -17.06 -2.21
N MET A 184 23.47 -16.86 -2.48
CA MET A 184 22.98 -16.45 -3.79
C MET A 184 23.21 -14.96 -4.05
N THR A 185 23.75 -14.64 -5.24
CA THR A 185 23.81 -13.27 -5.74
C THR A 185 22.52 -12.95 -6.52
N LEU A 186 21.86 -11.86 -6.13
CA LEU A 186 20.65 -11.39 -6.82
C LEU A 186 21.02 -10.77 -8.18
N ASN A 187 20.42 -11.26 -9.26
CA ASN A 187 20.40 -10.56 -10.52
C ASN A 187 19.21 -9.58 -10.55
N PHE A 188 19.49 -8.30 -10.33
CA PHE A 188 18.47 -7.26 -10.24
C PHE A 188 17.73 -7.01 -11.57
N ASP A 189 18.33 -7.30 -12.70
CA ASP A 189 17.69 -7.12 -14.01
C ASP A 189 16.58 -8.13 -14.24
N SER A 190 16.82 -9.42 -13.96
CA SER A 190 15.78 -10.46 -14.07
C SER A 190 14.64 -10.25 -13.07
N VAL A 191 14.95 -9.76 -11.88
CA VAL A 191 13.95 -9.40 -10.85
C VAL A 191 13.00 -8.31 -11.35
N ASN A 192 13.53 -7.32 -12.05
CA ASN A 192 12.74 -6.21 -12.58
C ASN A 192 11.83 -6.67 -13.74
N GLU A 193 12.30 -7.54 -14.61
CA GLU A 193 11.52 -8.14 -15.70
C GLU A 193 10.34 -8.98 -15.17
N ASP A 194 10.57 -9.82 -14.17
CA ASP A 194 9.51 -10.64 -13.57
C ASP A 194 8.46 -9.80 -12.82
N ALA A 195 8.88 -8.73 -12.14
CA ALA A 195 7.96 -7.78 -11.55
C ALA A 195 7.10 -7.08 -12.62
N GLN A 196 7.70 -6.67 -13.74
CA GLN A 196 6.96 -6.06 -14.87
C GLN A 196 5.98 -7.04 -15.52
N LYS A 197 6.32 -8.30 -15.67
CA LYS A 197 5.38 -9.34 -16.17
C LYS A 197 4.15 -9.44 -15.28
N ILE A 198 4.33 -9.52 -13.94
CA ILE A 198 3.22 -9.56 -12.97
C ILE A 198 2.31 -8.33 -13.13
N LEU A 199 2.89 -7.14 -13.22
CA LEU A 199 2.13 -5.90 -13.35
C LEU A 199 1.37 -5.84 -14.68
N THR A 200 1.99 -6.29 -15.78
CA THR A 200 1.37 -6.31 -17.12
C THR A 200 0.22 -7.32 -17.18
N GLU A 201 0.39 -8.52 -16.63
CA GLU A 201 -0.68 -9.53 -16.53
C GLU A 201 -1.84 -8.99 -15.70
N ALA A 202 -1.57 -8.39 -14.54
CA ALA A 202 -2.58 -7.77 -13.71
C ALA A 202 -3.34 -6.66 -14.46
N ALA A 203 -2.65 -5.79 -15.18
CA ALA A 203 -3.25 -4.71 -15.97
C ALA A 203 -4.16 -5.26 -17.09
N THR A 204 -3.74 -6.29 -17.80
CA THR A 204 -4.53 -6.92 -18.87
C THR A 204 -5.83 -7.51 -18.33
N VAL A 205 -5.77 -8.24 -17.22
CA VAL A 205 -6.96 -8.81 -16.58
C VAL A 205 -7.88 -7.73 -16.02
N ALA A 206 -7.30 -6.64 -15.47
CA ALA A 206 -8.09 -5.52 -14.97
C ALA A 206 -8.85 -4.80 -16.09
N GLU A 207 -8.22 -4.57 -17.25
CA GLU A 207 -8.89 -3.96 -18.40
C GLU A 207 -10.07 -4.80 -18.88
N GLN A 208 -9.89 -6.12 -18.92
CA GLN A 208 -10.95 -7.04 -19.30
C GLN A 208 -12.14 -6.96 -18.35
N ARG A 209 -11.90 -7.01 -17.03
CA ARG A 209 -12.94 -6.87 -16.00
C ARG A 209 -13.67 -5.53 -16.05
N ILE A 210 -12.95 -4.46 -16.36
CA ILE A 210 -13.55 -3.11 -16.49
C ILE A 210 -14.46 -3.03 -17.70
N LYS A 211 -14.04 -3.55 -18.85
CA LYS A 211 -14.89 -3.60 -20.06
C LYS A 211 -16.17 -4.39 -19.84
N GLU A 212 -16.10 -5.50 -19.12
CA GLU A 212 -17.28 -6.32 -18.78
C GLU A 212 -18.22 -5.61 -17.78
N LYS A 213 -17.66 -4.82 -16.85
CA LYS A 213 -18.41 -4.22 -15.74
C LYS A 213 -19.07 -2.90 -16.10
N PHE A 214 -18.47 -2.12 -17.00
CA PHE A 214 -18.92 -0.77 -17.30
C PHE A 214 -19.51 -0.67 -18.69
N PRO A 215 -20.77 -0.24 -18.79
CA PRO A 215 -21.37 0.06 -20.09
C PRO A 215 -20.65 1.23 -20.76
N GLU A 216 -20.50 1.14 -22.07
CA GLU A 216 -19.99 2.25 -22.86
C GLU A 216 -20.94 3.45 -22.76
N LEU A 217 -20.37 4.65 -22.75
CA LEU A 217 -21.17 5.87 -22.78
C LEU A 217 -21.88 6.01 -24.14
N PRO A 218 -23.12 6.52 -24.19
CA PRO A 218 -23.83 6.74 -25.44
C PRO A 218 -22.98 7.55 -26.42
N PRO A 219 -22.95 7.18 -27.72
CA PRO A 219 -22.22 7.95 -28.72
C PRO A 219 -22.79 9.36 -28.81
N GLY A 220 -21.92 10.36 -28.76
CA GLY A 220 -22.34 11.78 -28.90
C GLY A 220 -21.94 12.68 -27.72
N ILE A 221 -21.21 12.18 -26.71
CA ILE A 221 -20.64 13.01 -25.65
C ILE A 221 -19.31 13.60 -26.13
N PRO A 222 -19.21 14.91 -26.43
CA PRO A 222 -17.94 15.52 -26.79
C PRO A 222 -17.00 15.52 -25.59
N GLY A 223 -15.76 15.04 -25.76
CA GLY A 223 -14.70 15.18 -24.75
C GLY A 223 -14.10 13.90 -24.19
N ILE A 224 -14.60 12.73 -24.54
CA ILE A 224 -13.93 11.47 -24.23
C ILE A 224 -13.18 11.02 -25.49
N PRO A 225 -11.84 10.88 -25.47
CA PRO A 225 -11.14 10.23 -26.56
C PRO A 225 -11.63 8.79 -26.66
N THR A 226 -12.50 8.52 -27.65
CA THR A 226 -12.74 7.17 -28.09
C THR A 226 -11.42 6.66 -28.62
N THR A 227 -10.74 5.81 -27.88
CA THR A 227 -9.63 5.04 -28.42
C THR A 227 -10.22 4.08 -29.43
N SER A 228 -10.43 4.56 -30.65
CA SER A 228 -10.72 3.71 -31.80
C SER A 228 -9.48 2.85 -32.01
N ILE A 229 -9.54 1.61 -31.51
CA ILE A 229 -8.65 0.54 -31.95
C ILE A 229 -8.92 0.45 -33.44
N GLY A 230 -7.89 0.85 -34.25
CA GLY A 230 -7.97 0.96 -35.68
C GLY A 230 -8.49 -0.30 -36.35
N GLU A 231 -9.70 -0.21 -36.85
CA GLU A 231 -10.20 -1.09 -37.88
C GLU A 231 -9.44 -0.74 -39.17
N LYS A 232 -8.44 -1.58 -39.45
CA LYS A 232 -7.68 -1.51 -40.68
C LYS A 232 -8.60 -1.96 -41.80
N ALA A 233 -9.11 -0.99 -42.56
CA ALA A 233 -9.87 -1.25 -43.77
C ALA A 233 -9.06 -2.10 -44.74
N PRO A 234 -9.63 -3.12 -45.39
CA PRO A 234 -8.96 -3.88 -46.42
C PRO A 234 -8.74 -2.98 -47.64
N THR A 235 -7.50 -2.80 -48.04
CA THR A 235 -7.14 -2.18 -49.33
C THR A 235 -7.59 -3.12 -50.46
N GLU A 236 -8.67 -2.74 -51.16
CA GLU A 236 -8.98 -3.31 -52.46
C GLU A 236 -7.94 -2.85 -53.44
N THR A 237 -7.20 -3.79 -54.00
CA THR A 237 -6.34 -3.63 -55.15
C THR A 237 -7.14 -3.94 -56.41
N SER A 238 -7.33 -2.94 -57.27
CA SER A 238 -7.62 -3.11 -58.68
C SER A 238 -6.34 -2.96 -59.48
#